data_736b34938ea5550adc114bd98dcf31d4
#
_entry.id   736b34938ea5550adc114bd98dcf31d4
#
_cell.length_a   1.000
_cell.length_b   1.000
_cell.length_c   1.000
_cell.angle_alpha   90.00
_cell.angle_beta   90.00
_cell.angle_gamma   90.00
#
_symmetry.space_group_name_H-M   'P 1'
#
loop_
_entity.id
_entity.type
_entity.pdbx_description
1 polymer ?
#
loop_
_entity_poly.entity_id
_entity_poly.type
_entity_poly.pdbx_seq_one_letter_code
_entity_poly.pdbx_strand_id
1 'polypeptide(L)'
;MMKRCVNVILFGLVMILGGCAGHLTKAQFSQADYGELSPAYKEAIKEHMIDKFYDPESARYRDIKPPMKGYAYVPNDAPKLTFGYIVDVNINAKNRMGGYTGEGEYTFLVKNNEAWMLHWWTSSGVAP
;
A
#
# COMPACT_ATOMS: atom_id res chain seq x y z
N MET A 1 -53.06 -48.19 11.39
CA MET A 1 -52.46 -47.15 12.21
C MET A 1 -51.05 -46.88 11.66
N MET A 2 -50.90 -45.83 10.94
CA MET A 2 -49.61 -45.47 10.40
C MET A 2 -48.93 -44.44 11.31
N LYS A 3 -47.87 -44.85 11.99
CA LYS A 3 -46.99 -43.92 12.75
C LYS A 3 -46.05 -43.24 11.78
N ARG A 4 -46.32 -41.97 11.52
CA ARG A 4 -45.43 -41.11 10.74
C ARG A 4 -44.23 -40.74 11.61
N CYS A 5 -43.09 -41.33 11.30
CA CYS A 5 -41.81 -40.84 11.81
C CYS A 5 -41.48 -39.53 11.11
N VAL A 6 -41.60 -38.45 11.86
CA VAL A 6 -41.11 -37.15 11.40
C VAL A 6 -39.61 -37.13 11.63
N ASN A 7 -38.85 -37.33 10.56
CA ASN A 7 -37.41 -37.07 10.56
C ASN A 7 -37.17 -35.57 10.59
N VAL A 8 -36.92 -35.06 11.77
CA VAL A 8 -36.39 -33.71 11.92
C VAL A 8 -34.92 -33.77 11.57
N ILE A 9 -34.61 -33.45 10.34
CA ILE A 9 -33.24 -33.18 9.91
C ILE A 9 -32.85 -31.82 10.51
N LEU A 10 -32.15 -31.88 11.62
CA LEU A 10 -31.53 -30.72 12.23
C LEU A 10 -30.34 -30.30 11.35
N PHE A 11 -30.60 -29.41 10.43
CA PHE A 11 -29.56 -28.77 9.64
C PHE A 11 -28.76 -27.87 10.58
N GLY A 12 -27.71 -28.43 11.14
CA GLY A 12 -26.72 -27.67 11.91
C GLY A 12 -26.01 -26.69 10.98
N LEU A 13 -26.50 -25.45 10.94
CA LEU A 13 -25.83 -24.35 10.32
C LEU A 13 -24.57 -24.03 11.15
N VAL A 14 -23.47 -24.67 10.81
CA VAL A 14 -22.15 -24.31 11.34
C VAL A 14 -21.80 -22.95 10.74
N MET A 15 -22.14 -21.89 11.44
CA MET A 15 -21.58 -20.57 11.22
C MET A 15 -20.10 -20.65 11.61
N ILE A 16 -19.25 -20.96 10.63
CA ILE A 16 -17.82 -20.75 10.76
C ILE A 16 -17.63 -19.23 10.67
N LEU A 17 -17.71 -18.58 11.81
CA LEU A 17 -17.21 -17.22 11.99
C LEU A 17 -15.67 -17.31 12.00
N GLY A 18 -15.11 -17.62 10.84
CA GLY A 18 -13.72 -17.39 10.56
C GLY A 18 -13.49 -15.90 10.57
N GLY A 19 -13.12 -15.34 11.71
CA GLY A 19 -12.56 -14.01 11.80
C GLY A 19 -11.27 -13.99 10.99
N CYS A 20 -11.35 -13.69 9.70
CA CYS A 20 -10.19 -13.41 8.87
C CYS A 20 -9.65 -12.05 9.29
N ALA A 21 -8.76 -12.02 10.27
CA ALA A 21 -7.74 -10.99 10.33
C ALA A 21 -6.98 -11.09 8.99
N GLY A 22 -7.22 -10.12 8.10
CA GLY A 22 -6.95 -10.25 6.68
C GLY A 22 -5.48 -10.33 6.32
N HIS A 23 -4.89 -11.49 6.42
CA HIS A 23 -3.64 -11.79 5.72
C HIS A 23 -3.95 -12.07 4.26
N LEU A 24 -3.34 -11.30 3.36
CA LEU A 24 -3.44 -11.55 1.93
C LEU A 24 -2.81 -12.91 1.60
N THR A 25 -3.49 -13.67 0.76
CA THR A 25 -3.03 -15.00 0.34
C THR A 25 -2.05 -14.91 -0.83
N LYS A 26 -1.24 -15.94 -1.02
CA LYS A 26 -0.36 -16.04 -2.20
C LYS A 26 -1.13 -15.93 -3.52
N ALA A 27 -2.35 -16.48 -3.57
CA ALA A 27 -3.21 -16.39 -4.76
C ALA A 27 -3.63 -14.93 -5.05
N GLN A 28 -3.94 -14.14 -4.01
CA GLN A 28 -4.25 -12.72 -4.18
C GLN A 28 -3.04 -11.94 -4.71
N PHE A 29 -1.84 -12.23 -4.24
CA PHE A 29 -0.63 -11.60 -4.78
C PHE A 29 -0.33 -12.00 -6.21
N SER A 30 -0.52 -13.27 -6.58
CA SER A 30 -0.24 -13.76 -7.94
C SER A 30 -1.22 -13.25 -8.98
N GLN A 31 -2.46 -12.95 -8.59
CA GLN A 31 -3.53 -12.45 -9.46
C GLN A 31 -3.68 -10.93 -9.40
N ALA A 32 -2.93 -10.26 -8.53
CA ALA A 32 -3.05 -8.83 -8.33
C ALA A 32 -2.54 -8.04 -9.54
N ASP A 33 -3.26 -6.98 -9.86
CA ASP A 33 -2.81 -5.97 -10.82
C ASP A 33 -1.94 -4.93 -10.11
N TYR A 34 -0.63 -5.03 -10.31
CA TYR A 34 0.34 -4.08 -9.77
C TYR A 34 0.48 -2.82 -10.63
N GLY A 35 -0.12 -2.81 -11.81
CA GLY A 35 0.07 -1.73 -12.78
C GLY A 35 1.47 -1.75 -13.41
N GLU A 36 1.78 -0.70 -14.14
CA GLU A 36 3.06 -0.53 -14.81
C GLU A 36 4.03 0.26 -13.90
N LEU A 37 5.29 -0.19 -13.87
CA LEU A 37 6.40 0.54 -13.28
C LEU A 37 7.30 1.06 -14.40
N SER A 38 7.13 2.32 -14.75
CA SER A 38 8.03 3.01 -15.67
C SER A 38 8.99 3.92 -14.90
N PRO A 39 10.10 4.36 -15.48
CA PRO A 39 11.00 5.33 -14.84
C PRO A 39 10.32 6.64 -14.38
N ALA A 40 9.15 6.94 -14.93
CA ALA A 40 8.35 8.11 -14.55
C ALA A 40 7.83 8.07 -13.10
N TYR A 41 7.92 6.94 -12.39
CA TYR A 41 7.56 6.88 -10.98
C TYR A 41 8.35 7.88 -10.12
N LYS A 42 9.59 8.19 -10.51
CA LYS A 42 10.42 9.16 -9.80
C LYS A 42 9.83 10.57 -9.87
N GLU A 43 9.30 10.93 -11.02
CA GLU A 43 8.61 12.22 -11.20
C GLU A 43 7.29 12.27 -10.43
N ALA A 44 6.53 11.15 -10.41
CA ALA A 44 5.31 11.05 -9.63
C ALA A 44 5.56 11.23 -8.12
N ILE A 45 6.66 10.68 -7.59
CA ILE A 45 7.08 10.89 -6.20
C ILE A 45 7.43 12.37 -5.96
N LYS A 46 8.19 13.00 -6.85
CA LYS A 46 8.55 14.42 -6.73
C LYS A 46 7.31 15.31 -6.75
N GLU A 47 6.38 15.07 -7.66
CA GLU A 47 5.13 15.79 -7.75
C GLU A 47 4.30 15.66 -6.46
N HIS A 48 4.22 14.44 -5.90
CA HIS A 48 3.54 14.22 -4.62
C HIS A 48 4.19 14.98 -3.45
N MET A 49 5.51 15.22 -3.53
CA MET A 49 6.29 15.86 -2.46
C MET A 49 6.43 17.38 -2.62
N ILE A 50 6.00 17.96 -3.73
CA ILE A 50 6.24 19.38 -4.05
C ILE A 50 5.71 20.33 -2.97
N ASP A 51 4.56 20.03 -2.40
CA ASP A 51 3.92 20.84 -1.35
C ASP A 51 4.40 20.49 0.08
N LYS A 52 5.29 19.51 0.21
CA LYS A 52 5.77 19.03 1.51
C LYS A 52 7.05 19.73 1.95
N PHE A 53 7.78 20.34 1.03
CA PHE A 53 9.05 21.00 1.29
C PHE A 53 8.95 22.51 1.12
N TYR A 54 9.74 23.24 1.91
CA TYR A 54 9.87 24.69 1.76
C TYR A 54 10.52 25.05 0.43
N ASP A 55 11.57 24.32 0.03
CA ASP A 55 12.30 24.48 -1.21
C ASP A 55 12.33 23.14 -1.95
N PRO A 56 11.25 22.79 -2.69
CA PRO A 56 11.16 21.50 -3.37
C PRO A 56 12.20 21.32 -4.47
N GLU A 57 12.64 22.40 -5.11
CA GLU A 57 13.68 22.37 -6.15
C GLU A 57 15.05 21.96 -5.60
N SER A 58 15.29 22.21 -4.31
CA SER A 58 16.52 21.77 -3.63
C SER A 58 16.52 20.31 -3.26
N ALA A 59 15.38 19.62 -3.32
CA ALA A 59 15.21 18.27 -2.83
C ALA A 59 16.05 17.26 -3.62
N ARG A 60 16.84 16.47 -2.90
CA ARG A 60 17.66 15.38 -3.43
C ARG A 60 17.02 14.05 -3.08
N TYR A 61 16.75 13.25 -4.09
CA TYR A 61 16.07 11.96 -3.99
C TYR A 61 17.06 10.84 -4.27
N ARG A 62 17.05 9.81 -3.42
CA ARG A 62 17.88 8.62 -3.59
C ARG A 62 17.08 7.38 -3.20
N ASP A 63 16.91 6.46 -4.14
CA ASP A 63 16.27 5.17 -3.85
C ASP A 63 17.13 4.40 -2.84
N ILE A 64 16.51 3.88 -1.77
CA ILE A 64 17.21 3.08 -0.76
C ILE A 64 17.44 1.67 -1.31
N LYS A 65 16.44 1.14 -2.00
CA LYS A 65 16.45 -0.20 -2.61
C LYS A 65 15.59 -0.20 -3.88
N PRO A 66 15.76 -1.19 -4.78
CA PRO A 66 14.91 -1.33 -5.95
C PRO A 66 13.43 -1.44 -5.57
N PRO A 67 12.51 -0.88 -6.39
CA PRO A 67 11.07 -1.03 -6.19
C PRO A 67 10.65 -2.49 -6.11
N MET A 68 9.76 -2.83 -5.18
CA MET A 68 9.27 -4.19 -4.96
C MET A 68 7.75 -4.24 -5.07
N LYS A 69 7.23 -5.28 -5.70
CA LYS A 69 5.78 -5.54 -5.71
C LYS A 69 5.25 -5.60 -4.28
N GLY A 70 4.11 -4.95 -4.04
CA GLY A 70 3.51 -4.89 -2.73
C GLY A 70 2.11 -4.32 -2.75
N TYR A 71 1.63 -3.95 -1.58
CA TYR A 71 0.30 -3.38 -1.40
C TYR A 71 0.29 -2.34 -0.30
N ALA A 72 -0.71 -1.48 -0.35
CA ALA A 72 -1.07 -0.60 0.76
C ALA A 72 -2.56 -0.29 0.76
N TYR A 73 -3.07 0.13 1.91
CA TYR A 73 -4.37 0.77 2.00
C TYR A 73 -4.18 2.26 1.79
N VAL A 74 -4.35 2.71 0.55
CA VAL A 74 -4.15 4.12 0.20
C VAL A 74 -5.29 4.98 0.75
N PRO A 75 -4.98 6.18 1.27
CA PRO A 75 -5.98 7.08 1.80
C PRO A 75 -6.83 7.67 0.67
N ASN A 76 -8.11 7.36 0.70
CA ASN A 76 -9.19 7.97 -0.06
C ASN A 76 -10.35 8.20 0.91
N ASP A 77 -11.52 8.61 0.44
CA ASP A 77 -12.75 8.73 1.25
C ASP A 77 -13.06 7.45 2.04
N ALA A 78 -12.66 6.29 1.49
CA ALA A 78 -12.56 5.03 2.22
C ALA A 78 -11.20 4.39 1.89
N PRO A 79 -10.41 3.91 2.88
CA PRO A 79 -9.15 3.25 2.62
C PRO A 79 -9.34 2.08 1.65
N LYS A 80 -8.64 2.11 0.52
CA LYS A 80 -8.74 1.10 -0.54
C LYS A 80 -7.46 0.29 -0.62
N LEU A 81 -7.60 -1.04 -0.55
CA LEU A 81 -6.50 -1.95 -0.84
C LEU A 81 -6.04 -1.77 -2.28
N THR A 82 -4.81 -1.38 -2.45
CA THR A 82 -4.19 -1.11 -3.75
C THR A 82 -2.90 -1.89 -3.86
N PHE A 83 -2.75 -2.66 -4.93
CA PHE A 83 -1.51 -3.33 -5.29
C PHE A 83 -0.68 -2.43 -6.21
N GLY A 84 0.62 -2.42 -6.03
CA GLY A 84 1.55 -1.59 -6.78
C GLY A 84 2.99 -1.94 -6.44
N TYR A 85 3.87 -0.95 -6.51
CA TYR A 85 5.27 -1.11 -6.16
C TYR A 85 5.60 -0.27 -4.93
N ILE A 86 6.19 -0.91 -3.94
CA ILE A 86 6.73 -0.22 -2.75
C ILE A 86 8.09 0.35 -3.12
N VAL A 87 8.24 1.64 -2.90
CA VAL A 87 9.45 2.40 -3.19
C VAL A 87 9.90 3.12 -1.92
N ASP A 88 11.10 2.80 -1.45
CA ASP A 88 11.70 3.48 -0.31
C ASP A 88 12.73 4.49 -0.81
N VAL A 89 12.61 5.73 -0.39
CA VAL A 89 13.40 6.85 -0.88
C VAL A 89 13.93 7.67 0.28
N ASN A 90 15.21 7.99 0.25
CA ASN A 90 15.78 9.05 1.07
C ASN A 90 15.59 10.40 0.37
N ILE A 91 15.08 11.38 1.08
CA ILE A 91 14.89 12.74 0.58
C ILE A 91 15.55 13.72 1.52
N ASN A 92 16.37 14.61 0.97
CA ASN A 92 17.02 15.69 1.70
C ASN A 92 16.73 17.01 1.01
N ALA A 93 16.04 17.90 1.69
CA ALA A 93 15.65 19.21 1.16
C ALA A 93 16.13 20.34 2.06
N LYS A 94 16.29 21.54 1.50
CA LYS A 94 16.65 22.74 2.26
C LYS A 94 15.46 23.25 3.07
N ASN A 95 15.76 23.75 4.27
CA ASN A 95 14.82 24.46 5.11
C ASN A 95 14.72 25.96 4.73
N ARG A 96 13.95 26.73 5.49
CA ARG A 96 13.80 28.18 5.30
C ARG A 96 15.09 28.97 5.40
N MET A 97 16.08 28.43 6.11
CA MET A 97 17.39 29.07 6.30
C MET A 97 18.40 28.69 5.21
N GLY A 98 17.99 27.93 4.20
CA GLY A 98 18.81 27.52 3.07
C GLY A 98 19.77 26.36 3.36
N GLY A 99 19.66 25.73 4.53
CA GLY A 99 20.45 24.55 4.93
C GLY A 99 19.71 23.25 4.70
N TYR A 100 20.44 22.19 4.31
CA TYR A 100 19.89 20.85 4.28
C TYR A 100 19.65 20.32 5.69
N THR A 101 18.48 19.72 5.95
CA THR A 101 18.08 19.24 7.27
C THR A 101 18.52 17.82 7.58
N GLY A 102 19.12 17.13 6.61
CA GLY A 102 19.45 15.72 6.66
C GLY A 102 18.46 14.85 5.86
N GLU A 103 18.84 13.59 5.63
CA GLU A 103 18.02 12.65 4.89
C GLU A 103 16.85 12.16 5.76
N GLY A 104 15.62 12.24 5.20
CA GLY A 104 14.44 11.59 5.72
C GLY A 104 14.07 10.38 4.87
N GLU A 105 13.69 9.28 5.50
CA GLU A 105 13.21 8.09 4.81
C GLU A 105 11.71 8.18 4.57
N TYR A 106 11.30 7.94 3.33
CA TYR A 106 9.90 7.96 2.90
C TYR A 106 9.59 6.70 2.12
N THR A 107 8.44 6.12 2.39
CA THR A 107 7.93 4.97 1.65
C THR A 107 6.72 5.38 0.83
N PHE A 108 6.68 4.96 -0.42
CA PHE A 108 5.59 5.20 -1.34
C PHE A 108 5.03 3.90 -1.90
N LEU A 109 3.72 3.88 -2.15
CA LEU A 109 3.12 2.96 -3.11
C LEU A 109 3.03 3.66 -4.45
N VAL A 110 3.51 3.02 -5.50
CA VAL A 110 3.45 3.52 -6.88
C VAL A 110 2.66 2.56 -7.74
N LYS A 111 1.74 3.09 -8.53
CA LYS A 111 0.96 2.34 -9.52
C LYS A 111 0.61 3.25 -10.70
N ASN A 112 0.92 2.82 -11.93
CA ASN A 112 0.59 3.55 -13.16
C ASN A 112 1.01 5.03 -13.12
N ASN A 113 2.23 5.30 -12.62
CA ASN A 113 2.79 6.66 -12.45
C ASN A 113 2.04 7.57 -11.46
N GLU A 114 1.20 7.00 -10.61
CA GLU A 114 0.69 7.68 -9.42
C GLU A 114 1.46 7.22 -8.19
N ALA A 115 1.72 8.11 -7.24
CA ALA A 115 2.44 7.82 -6.01
C ALA A 115 1.63 8.25 -4.79
N TRP A 116 1.59 7.39 -3.79
CA TRP A 116 0.99 7.68 -2.48
C TRP A 116 2.04 7.49 -1.40
N MET A 117 2.28 8.51 -0.61
CA MET A 117 3.16 8.41 0.55
C MET A 117 2.49 7.56 1.64
N LEU A 118 3.22 6.57 2.11
CA LEU A 118 2.76 5.68 3.18
C LEU A 118 3.29 6.19 4.53
N HIS A 119 2.37 6.32 5.47
CA HIS A 119 2.71 6.69 6.84
C HIS A 119 2.88 5.43 7.70
N TRP A 120 3.51 5.54 8.86
CA TRP A 120 3.73 4.44 9.79
C TRP A 120 2.43 3.73 10.23
N TRP A 121 1.28 4.40 10.14
CA TRP A 121 -0.06 3.83 10.43
C TRP A 121 -0.73 3.21 9.20
N THR A 122 -0.14 3.36 8.01
CA THR A 122 -0.68 2.78 6.79
C THR A 122 -0.39 1.29 6.76
N SER A 123 -1.42 0.46 6.70
CA SER A 123 -1.23 -0.97 6.51
C SER A 123 -0.71 -1.24 5.11
N SER A 124 0.49 -1.76 5.02
CA SER A 124 1.19 -2.03 3.77
C SER A 124 2.13 -3.23 3.91
N GLY A 125 2.60 -3.76 2.80
CA GLY A 125 3.57 -4.83 2.78
C GLY A 125 4.08 -5.14 1.38
N VAL A 126 5.16 -5.91 1.32
CA VAL A 126 5.71 -6.43 0.07
C VAL A 126 5.09 -7.79 -0.25
N ALA A 127 5.01 -8.09 -1.55
CA ALA A 127 4.59 -9.41 -2.00
C ALA A 127 5.65 -10.46 -1.64
N PRO A 128 5.24 -11.66 -1.25
CA PRO A 128 6.15 -12.76 -0.92
C PRO A 128 6.92 -13.28 -2.12
#